data_0d4e41e511a0b3a936aed31468eba251
#
_entry.id   0d4e41e511a0b3a936aed31468eba251
#
_cell.length_a   1.000
_cell.length_b   1.000
_cell.length_c   1.000
_cell.angle_alpha   90.00
_cell.angle_beta   90.00
_cell.angle_gamma   90.00
#
_symmetry.space_group_name_H-M   'P 1'
#
loop_
_entity.id
_entity.type
_entity.pdbx_description
1 polymer ?
#
loop_
_entity_poly.entity_id
_entity_poly.type
_entity_poly.pdbx_seq_one_letter_code
_entity_poly.pdbx_strand_id
1 'polypeptide(L)'
;KKRELENSLTEIKESHESLIKSTRIRNEMESIIEASREHIRENFLMKTLQNSATNPLKADMSLEQLNEQYGCKFHKGFFTAVRVRPFFSKNSDKSAGDSEEFVMNKIHQMVKEKLEIYCETYMSTVYQDEIVCILNTVDKEIEPVRKKLKHLIVNVSNLKTVFPDIRIRIGQGNTHSSYMGITDSFREAELAIMNRMGENEDTYICYSEDSKSGKTKEEIFDSGLRNEILTYQERMDIEGTLRLVDKVGEKLKPFKYDGKLVYEVFGELVETLRFGMKYSREGRNLFLIEDYKKQYRRIWDYDELFQWIKSDLSRVHQVYMKNIQDEESKPIRDAKKYIHDNFNKHISLENVSEYIGFNAAYFSTLFKKETGKNFLEYVTELRIQNAKNYLIQTNYDIAEVASAVGYNDLKYFSKLFKKTTGLNPSEFRKLYS
;
A
#
# COMPACT_ATOMS: atom_id res chain seq x y z
N LYS A 1 -19.79 9.21 -81.61
CA LYS A 1 -19.11 10.27 -80.83
C LYS A 1 -19.76 10.51 -79.45
N LYS A 2 -21.07 10.84 -79.36
CA LYS A 2 -21.75 11.13 -78.05
C LYS A 2 -21.75 9.90 -77.13
N ARG A 3 -22.05 8.72 -77.66
CA ARG A 3 -22.10 7.44 -76.91
C ARG A 3 -20.68 6.97 -76.47
N GLU A 4 -19.65 7.24 -77.25
CA GLU A 4 -18.25 6.96 -76.90
C GLU A 4 -17.77 7.88 -75.79
N LEU A 5 -18.16 9.16 -75.78
CA LEU A 5 -17.86 10.08 -74.69
C LEU A 5 -18.56 9.70 -73.38
N GLU A 6 -19.85 9.27 -73.47
CA GLU A 6 -20.59 8.79 -72.29
C GLU A 6 -19.99 7.53 -71.69
N ASN A 7 -19.54 6.58 -72.50
CA ASN A 7 -18.81 5.38 -72.04
C ASN A 7 -17.45 5.75 -71.38
N SER A 8 -16.68 6.59 -72.01
CA SER A 8 -15.40 7.05 -71.44
C SER A 8 -15.60 7.82 -70.13
N LEU A 9 -16.66 8.60 -70.02
CA LEU A 9 -17.00 9.30 -68.77
C LEU A 9 -17.38 8.33 -67.65
N THR A 10 -18.09 7.25 -68.01
CA THR A 10 -18.47 6.18 -67.01
C THR A 10 -17.24 5.42 -66.54
N GLU A 11 -16.35 5.01 -67.46
CA GLU A 11 -15.10 4.33 -67.09
C GLU A 11 -14.20 5.20 -66.21
N ILE A 12 -14.11 6.51 -66.51
CA ILE A 12 -13.34 7.46 -65.67
C ILE A 12 -13.97 7.57 -64.28
N LYS A 13 -15.28 7.62 -64.16
CA LYS A 13 -15.97 7.68 -62.87
C LYS A 13 -15.74 6.39 -62.04
N GLU A 14 -15.90 5.22 -62.64
CA GLU A 14 -15.64 3.93 -61.98
C GLU A 14 -14.17 3.78 -61.52
N SER A 15 -13.24 4.18 -62.39
CA SER A 15 -11.81 4.22 -62.05
C SER A 15 -11.53 5.19 -60.88
N HIS A 16 -12.14 6.35 -60.85
CA HIS A 16 -11.98 7.34 -59.79
C HIS A 16 -12.58 6.85 -58.46
N GLU A 17 -13.77 6.24 -58.50
CA GLU A 17 -14.40 5.65 -57.33
C GLU A 17 -13.57 4.49 -56.76
N SER A 18 -13.03 3.63 -57.63
CA SER A 18 -12.09 2.55 -57.23
C SER A 18 -10.82 3.09 -56.57
N LEU A 19 -10.26 4.18 -57.11
CA LEU A 19 -9.08 4.85 -56.57
C LEU A 19 -9.34 5.45 -55.17
N ILE A 20 -10.50 6.13 -55.03
CA ILE A 20 -10.91 6.66 -53.72
C ILE A 20 -11.07 5.54 -52.70
N LYS A 21 -11.72 4.44 -53.07
CA LYS A 21 -11.93 3.28 -52.19
C LYS A 21 -10.56 2.65 -51.79
N SER A 22 -9.65 2.47 -52.74
CA SER A 22 -8.31 1.90 -52.44
C SER A 22 -7.47 2.81 -51.57
N THR A 23 -7.56 4.12 -51.75
CA THR A 23 -6.89 5.13 -50.92
C THR A 23 -7.43 5.14 -49.51
N ARG A 24 -8.77 5.02 -49.35
CA ARG A 24 -9.41 4.92 -48.03
C ARG A 24 -8.98 3.67 -47.26
N ILE A 25 -9.00 2.50 -47.93
CA ILE A 25 -8.54 1.23 -47.33
C ILE A 25 -7.07 1.33 -46.91
N ARG A 26 -6.21 1.91 -47.73
CA ARG A 26 -4.79 2.11 -47.42
C ARG A 26 -4.63 3.01 -46.20
N ASN A 27 -5.34 4.13 -46.12
CA ASN A 27 -5.27 5.02 -44.96
C ASN A 27 -5.78 4.36 -43.67
N GLU A 28 -6.86 3.55 -43.74
CA GLU A 28 -7.36 2.75 -42.62
C GLU A 28 -6.32 1.70 -42.16
N MET A 29 -5.66 1.00 -43.11
CA MET A 29 -4.60 0.05 -42.79
C MET A 29 -3.39 0.73 -42.15
N GLU A 30 -2.95 1.87 -42.70
CA GLU A 30 -1.84 2.65 -42.13
C GLU A 30 -2.14 3.11 -40.71
N SER A 31 -3.37 3.54 -40.44
CA SER A 31 -3.83 3.92 -39.10
C SER A 31 -3.79 2.73 -38.11
N ILE A 32 -4.24 1.55 -38.56
CA ILE A 32 -4.19 0.32 -37.73
C ILE A 32 -2.76 -0.10 -37.42
N ILE A 33 -1.88 -0.03 -38.43
CA ILE A 33 -0.46 -0.37 -38.27
C ILE A 33 0.22 0.60 -37.30
N GLU A 34 -0.04 1.89 -37.39
CA GLU A 34 0.56 2.87 -36.48
C GLU A 34 0.02 2.74 -35.05
N ALA A 35 -1.29 2.49 -34.87
CA ALA A 35 -1.85 2.19 -33.56
C ALA A 35 -1.24 0.92 -32.93
N SER A 36 -1.00 -0.13 -33.72
CA SER A 36 -0.32 -1.34 -33.26
C SER A 36 1.14 -1.05 -32.87
N ARG A 37 1.86 -0.23 -33.60
CA ARG A 37 3.23 0.18 -33.28
C ARG A 37 3.27 1.02 -32.00
N GLU A 38 2.31 1.91 -31.81
CA GLU A 38 2.20 2.72 -30.60
C GLU A 38 1.99 1.84 -29.38
N HIS A 39 1.12 0.86 -29.48
CA HIS A 39 0.90 -0.13 -28.39
C HIS A 39 2.17 -0.96 -28.08
N ILE A 40 2.95 -1.36 -29.10
CA ILE A 40 4.22 -2.06 -28.88
C ILE A 40 5.23 -1.15 -28.16
N ARG A 41 5.32 0.13 -28.50
CA ARG A 41 6.17 1.13 -27.84
C ARG A 41 5.75 1.38 -26.38
N GLU A 42 4.45 1.49 -26.13
CA GLU A 42 3.93 1.59 -24.77
C GLU A 42 4.28 0.36 -23.92
N ASN A 43 4.10 -0.83 -24.46
CA ASN A 43 4.51 -2.07 -23.80
C ASN A 43 6.01 -2.13 -23.51
N PHE A 44 6.84 -1.61 -24.41
CA PHE A 44 8.28 -1.47 -24.17
C PHE A 44 8.55 -0.55 -22.96
N LEU A 45 7.94 0.64 -22.92
CA LEU A 45 8.05 1.56 -21.79
C LEU A 45 7.60 0.93 -20.48
N MET A 46 6.42 0.29 -20.47
CA MET A 46 5.86 -0.37 -19.29
C MET A 46 6.80 -1.45 -18.75
N LYS A 47 7.33 -2.31 -19.61
CA LYS A 47 8.25 -3.38 -19.22
C LYS A 47 9.59 -2.83 -18.72
N THR A 48 10.08 -1.74 -19.30
CA THR A 48 11.33 -1.07 -18.89
C THR A 48 11.18 -0.47 -17.48
N LEU A 49 10.00 0.08 -17.14
CA LEU A 49 9.70 0.65 -15.84
C LEU A 49 9.53 -0.40 -14.74
N GLN A 50 9.06 -1.60 -15.08
CA GLN A 50 8.77 -2.66 -14.09
C GLN A 50 10.04 -3.30 -13.50
N ASN A 51 11.22 -3.03 -14.06
CA ASN A 51 12.52 -3.57 -13.59
C ASN A 51 12.47 -5.08 -13.25
N SER A 52 11.80 -5.86 -14.10
CA SER A 52 11.49 -7.28 -13.91
C SER A 52 12.29 -8.17 -14.85
N ALA A 53 12.16 -9.49 -14.70
CA ALA A 53 12.72 -10.48 -15.63
C ALA A 53 12.26 -10.29 -17.09
N THR A 54 11.21 -9.49 -17.32
CA THR A 54 10.66 -9.14 -18.63
C THR A 54 11.21 -7.83 -19.18
N ASN A 55 12.20 -7.20 -18.52
CA ASN A 55 12.82 -5.97 -19.00
C ASN A 55 13.38 -6.20 -20.42
N PRO A 56 12.97 -5.38 -21.42
CA PRO A 56 13.43 -5.51 -22.78
C PRO A 56 14.89 -5.10 -22.99
N LEU A 57 15.47 -4.34 -22.03
CA LEU A 57 16.86 -3.86 -22.11
C LEU A 57 17.82 -4.98 -21.68
N LYS A 58 18.28 -5.77 -22.64
CA LYS A 58 19.23 -6.85 -22.42
C LYS A 58 20.61 -6.47 -22.93
N ALA A 59 21.65 -6.90 -22.23
CA ALA A 59 23.03 -6.56 -22.54
C ALA A 59 23.53 -7.10 -23.89
N ASP A 60 22.93 -8.17 -24.38
CA ASP A 60 23.28 -8.86 -25.63
C ASP A 60 22.48 -8.39 -26.85
N MET A 61 21.54 -7.46 -26.66
CA MET A 61 20.72 -6.90 -27.76
C MET A 61 21.39 -5.66 -28.34
N SER A 62 21.44 -5.55 -29.67
CA SER A 62 21.89 -4.30 -30.32
C SER A 62 20.76 -3.26 -30.36
N LEU A 63 21.14 -1.98 -30.59
CA LEU A 63 20.15 -0.91 -30.72
C LEU A 63 19.22 -1.14 -31.92
N GLU A 64 19.76 -1.69 -33.00
CA GLU A 64 19.03 -2.04 -34.23
C GLU A 64 18.00 -3.14 -33.96
N GLN A 65 18.41 -4.19 -33.23
CA GLN A 65 17.51 -5.29 -32.84
C GLN A 65 16.40 -4.80 -31.92
N LEU A 66 16.73 -3.90 -30.97
CA LEU A 66 15.75 -3.29 -30.09
C LEU A 66 14.72 -2.46 -30.87
N ASN A 67 15.20 -1.65 -31.84
CA ASN A 67 14.33 -0.85 -32.69
C ASN A 67 13.40 -1.74 -33.53
N GLU A 68 13.92 -2.82 -34.11
CA GLU A 68 13.13 -3.77 -34.89
C GLU A 68 12.09 -4.47 -34.06
N GLN A 69 12.45 -4.97 -32.89
CA GLN A 69 11.58 -5.76 -32.03
C GLN A 69 10.44 -4.93 -31.41
N TYR A 70 10.71 -3.69 -31.02
CA TYR A 70 9.75 -2.84 -30.29
C TYR A 70 9.23 -1.65 -31.12
N GLY A 71 9.58 -1.57 -32.39
CA GLY A 71 9.15 -0.48 -33.25
C GLY A 71 9.65 0.90 -32.80
N CYS A 72 10.75 0.92 -32.02
CA CYS A 72 11.41 2.14 -31.61
C CYS A 72 12.20 2.72 -32.77
N LYS A 73 12.53 4.02 -32.68
CA LYS A 73 13.36 4.70 -33.66
C LYS A 73 14.58 5.34 -33.00
N PHE A 74 15.19 4.65 -32.04
CA PHE A 74 16.32 5.16 -31.30
C PHE A 74 17.56 5.27 -32.20
N HIS A 75 18.27 6.37 -32.02
CA HIS A 75 19.55 6.67 -32.69
C HIS A 75 20.70 6.54 -31.70
N LYS A 76 21.91 6.32 -32.23
CA LYS A 76 23.14 6.41 -31.42
C LYS A 76 23.24 7.82 -30.86
N GLY A 77 23.37 7.92 -29.53
CA GLY A 77 23.37 9.20 -28.84
C GLY A 77 23.13 9.00 -27.36
N PHE A 78 22.42 9.92 -26.76
CA PHE A 78 22.17 9.97 -25.31
C PHE A 78 20.73 9.71 -24.99
N PHE A 79 20.50 9.14 -23.81
CA PHE A 79 19.18 8.74 -23.32
C PHE A 79 18.94 9.35 -21.95
N THR A 80 17.82 10.01 -21.80
CA THR A 80 17.41 10.63 -20.53
C THR A 80 15.96 10.27 -20.26
N ALA A 81 15.66 9.86 -19.04
CA ALA A 81 14.29 9.64 -18.57
C ALA A 81 13.76 10.87 -17.83
N VAL A 82 12.49 11.14 -18.05
CA VAL A 82 11.74 12.18 -17.32
C VAL A 82 10.45 11.56 -16.79
N ARG A 83 10.11 11.90 -15.55
CA ARG A 83 8.83 11.60 -14.92
C ARG A 83 8.11 12.89 -14.58
N VAL A 84 6.84 12.96 -14.95
CA VAL A 84 5.98 14.11 -14.66
C VAL A 84 4.82 13.59 -13.83
N ARG A 85 4.77 13.98 -12.55
CA ARG A 85 3.79 13.49 -11.59
C ARG A 85 2.87 14.62 -11.15
N PRO A 86 1.61 14.62 -11.64
CA PRO A 86 0.56 15.46 -11.07
C PRO A 86 0.09 14.89 -9.73
N PHE A 87 -0.33 15.78 -8.85
CA PHE A 87 -0.95 15.47 -7.57
C PHE A 87 -2.32 16.13 -7.52
N PHE A 88 -3.33 15.38 -7.09
CA PHE A 88 -4.72 15.83 -6.97
C PHE A 88 -5.13 15.81 -5.50
N SER A 89 -5.84 16.83 -5.04
CA SER A 89 -6.35 16.84 -3.66
C SER A 89 -7.43 15.78 -3.47
N LYS A 90 -7.47 15.17 -2.28
CA LYS A 90 -8.45 14.14 -1.91
C LYS A 90 -9.89 14.67 -1.73
N ASN A 91 -10.11 15.97 -1.80
CA ASN A 91 -11.40 16.59 -1.53
C ASN A 91 -12.36 16.65 -2.75
N SER A 92 -11.96 16.06 -3.88
CA SER A 92 -12.85 15.99 -5.05
C SER A 92 -13.83 14.83 -4.90
N ASP A 93 -15.12 15.12 -4.97
CA ASP A 93 -16.25 14.19 -4.96
C ASP A 93 -16.11 13.05 -5.97
N LYS A 94 -16.94 12.01 -5.86
CA LYS A 94 -16.94 10.78 -6.69
C LYS A 94 -16.97 10.97 -8.23
N SER A 95 -17.13 12.18 -8.73
CA SER A 95 -16.97 12.57 -10.14
C SER A 95 -15.51 12.84 -10.54
N ALA A 96 -14.57 12.69 -9.63
CA ALA A 96 -13.16 13.08 -9.80
C ALA A 96 -12.38 12.19 -10.79
N GLY A 97 -12.72 10.91 -10.93
CA GLY A 97 -11.97 9.98 -11.77
C GLY A 97 -11.87 10.42 -13.23
N ASP A 98 -12.99 10.79 -13.84
CA ASP A 98 -13.03 11.27 -15.23
C ASP A 98 -12.29 12.60 -15.40
N SER A 99 -12.33 13.44 -14.37
CA SER A 99 -11.62 14.73 -14.35
C SER A 99 -10.11 14.58 -14.20
N GLU A 100 -9.64 13.64 -13.35
CA GLU A 100 -8.22 13.33 -13.18
C GLU A 100 -7.63 12.75 -14.47
N GLU A 101 -8.32 11.82 -15.13
CA GLU A 101 -7.92 11.24 -16.39
C GLU A 101 -7.83 12.31 -17.50
N PHE A 102 -8.82 13.18 -17.60
CA PHE A 102 -8.81 14.30 -18.54
C PHE A 102 -7.58 15.21 -18.33
N VAL A 103 -7.30 15.58 -17.08
CA VAL A 103 -6.15 16.43 -16.75
C VAL A 103 -4.84 15.72 -17.04
N MET A 104 -4.73 14.43 -16.72
CA MET A 104 -3.57 13.61 -17.02
C MET A 104 -3.28 13.59 -18.52
N ASN A 105 -4.30 13.33 -19.34
CA ASN A 105 -4.18 13.33 -20.79
C ASN A 105 -3.80 14.71 -21.33
N LYS A 106 -4.34 15.80 -20.76
CA LYS A 106 -3.98 17.16 -21.14
C LYS A 106 -2.52 17.49 -20.83
N ILE A 107 -2.03 17.11 -19.64
CA ILE A 107 -0.62 17.29 -19.25
C ILE A 107 0.27 16.43 -20.16
N HIS A 108 -0.11 15.18 -20.45
CA HIS A 108 0.64 14.30 -21.35
C HIS A 108 0.82 14.92 -22.74
N GLN A 109 -0.27 15.47 -23.30
CA GLN A 109 -0.20 16.17 -24.58
C GLN A 109 0.72 17.40 -24.53
N MET A 110 0.62 18.21 -23.44
CA MET A 110 1.48 19.37 -23.25
C MET A 110 2.97 18.99 -23.14
N VAL A 111 3.28 17.87 -22.46
CA VAL A 111 4.66 17.33 -22.36
C VAL A 111 5.17 16.93 -23.74
N LYS A 112 4.38 16.15 -24.50
CA LYS A 112 4.72 15.69 -25.84
C LYS A 112 5.01 16.86 -26.77
N GLU A 113 4.08 17.81 -26.90
CA GLU A 113 4.22 18.98 -27.79
C GLU A 113 5.46 19.83 -27.48
N LYS A 114 5.89 19.85 -26.22
CA LYS A 114 7.04 20.67 -25.78
C LYS A 114 8.38 19.98 -25.89
N LEU A 115 8.42 18.66 -25.81
CA LEU A 115 9.67 17.91 -25.75
C LEU A 115 10.04 17.21 -27.07
N GLU A 116 9.05 16.73 -27.82
CA GLU A 116 9.27 15.94 -29.05
C GLU A 116 10.19 16.63 -30.06
N ILE A 117 10.04 17.93 -30.21
CA ILE A 117 10.83 18.72 -31.19
C ILE A 117 12.31 18.88 -30.81
N TYR A 118 12.72 18.52 -29.61
CA TYR A 118 14.12 18.64 -29.15
C TYR A 118 14.82 17.29 -29.07
N CYS A 119 14.20 16.22 -29.53
CA CYS A 119 14.71 14.87 -29.46
C CYS A 119 14.74 14.23 -30.86
N GLU A 120 15.73 13.41 -31.13
CA GLU A 120 15.74 12.55 -32.32
C GLU A 120 14.64 11.50 -32.23
N THR A 121 14.46 10.97 -31.00
CA THR A 121 13.32 10.11 -30.69
C THR A 121 12.77 10.49 -29.32
N TYR A 122 11.47 10.67 -29.27
CA TYR A 122 10.68 10.90 -28.04
C TYR A 122 9.68 9.76 -27.89
N MET A 123 9.61 9.20 -26.67
CA MET A 123 8.60 8.21 -26.30
C MET A 123 8.01 8.57 -24.96
N SER A 124 6.71 8.46 -24.82
CA SER A 124 6.02 8.70 -23.55
C SER A 124 4.76 7.86 -23.42
N THR A 125 4.37 7.58 -22.18
CA THR A 125 3.08 6.99 -21.85
C THR A 125 2.63 7.44 -20.45
N VAL A 126 1.36 7.24 -20.15
CA VAL A 126 0.84 7.35 -18.78
C VAL A 126 1.05 6.01 -18.10
N TYR A 127 1.78 6.03 -16.99
CA TYR A 127 2.07 4.85 -16.19
C TYR A 127 1.68 5.08 -14.73
N GLN A 128 0.71 4.31 -14.25
CA GLN A 128 0.10 4.56 -12.95
C GLN A 128 -0.47 5.99 -12.88
N ASP A 129 -0.04 6.82 -11.99
CA ASP A 129 -0.54 8.19 -11.84
C ASP A 129 0.51 9.23 -12.32
N GLU A 130 1.34 8.89 -13.31
CA GLU A 130 2.38 9.79 -13.83
C GLU A 130 2.62 9.61 -15.31
N ILE A 131 3.20 10.62 -15.96
CA ILE A 131 3.68 10.58 -17.35
C ILE A 131 5.16 10.26 -17.32
N VAL A 132 5.56 9.24 -18.04
CA VAL A 132 6.94 8.80 -18.17
C VAL A 132 7.42 9.00 -19.59
N CYS A 133 8.63 9.54 -19.75
CA CYS A 133 9.21 9.86 -21.05
C CYS A 133 10.64 9.33 -21.18
N ILE A 134 10.99 8.89 -22.39
CA ILE A 134 12.36 8.66 -22.82
C ILE A 134 12.69 9.70 -23.86
N LEU A 135 13.79 10.40 -23.65
CA LEU A 135 14.37 11.38 -24.58
C LEU A 135 15.66 10.78 -25.15
N ASN A 136 15.71 10.58 -26.45
CA ASN A 136 16.93 10.20 -27.14
C ASN A 136 17.45 11.42 -27.93
N THR A 137 18.64 11.87 -27.58
CA THR A 137 19.24 13.12 -28.14
C THR A 137 20.62 12.86 -28.72
N VAL A 138 21.05 13.71 -29.64
CA VAL A 138 22.43 13.69 -30.19
C VAL A 138 23.41 14.22 -29.14
N ASP A 139 23.03 15.31 -28.46
CA ASP A 139 23.89 15.96 -27.48
C ASP A 139 23.64 15.44 -26.06
N LYS A 140 24.69 15.38 -25.26
CA LYS A 140 24.62 15.04 -23.83
C LYS A 140 23.90 16.13 -23.03
N GLU A 141 24.10 17.39 -23.43
CA GLU A 141 23.48 18.51 -22.74
C GLU A 141 22.08 18.80 -23.30
N ILE A 142 21.10 18.68 -22.49
CA ILE A 142 19.68 18.86 -22.84
C ILE A 142 19.11 20.16 -22.29
N GLU A 143 19.89 21.24 -22.26
CA GLU A 143 19.47 22.53 -21.71
C GLU A 143 18.18 23.08 -22.35
N PRO A 144 17.94 22.97 -23.68
CA PRO A 144 16.66 23.34 -24.26
C PRO A 144 15.48 22.56 -23.65
N VAL A 145 15.64 21.26 -23.43
CA VAL A 145 14.63 20.39 -22.78
C VAL A 145 14.38 20.86 -21.35
N ARG A 146 15.44 21.12 -20.57
CA ARG A 146 15.33 21.62 -19.17
C ARG A 146 14.53 22.90 -19.10
N LYS A 147 14.79 23.86 -19.99
CA LYS A 147 14.02 25.10 -20.06
C LYS A 147 12.54 24.85 -20.32
N LYS A 148 12.21 23.90 -21.22
CA LYS A 148 10.82 23.57 -21.53
C LYS A 148 10.12 22.83 -20.36
N LEU A 149 10.83 21.97 -19.64
CA LEU A 149 10.29 21.34 -18.43
C LEU A 149 9.99 22.36 -17.33
N LYS A 150 10.86 23.34 -17.13
CA LYS A 150 10.57 24.47 -16.21
C LYS A 150 9.37 25.28 -16.67
N HIS A 151 9.23 25.56 -17.97
CA HIS A 151 8.05 26.25 -18.51
C HIS A 151 6.77 25.41 -18.42
N LEU A 152 6.86 24.09 -18.40
CA LEU A 152 5.70 23.22 -18.22
C LEU A 152 5.03 23.48 -16.86
N ILE A 153 5.81 23.67 -15.80
CA ILE A 153 5.28 24.01 -14.46
C ILE A 153 4.40 25.26 -14.52
N VAL A 154 4.88 26.32 -15.20
CA VAL A 154 4.12 27.56 -15.36
C VAL A 154 2.83 27.31 -16.16
N ASN A 155 2.86 26.47 -17.18
CA ASN A 155 1.68 26.16 -17.98
C ASN A 155 0.65 25.32 -17.20
N VAL A 156 1.10 24.39 -16.37
CA VAL A 156 0.20 23.64 -15.48
C VAL A 156 -0.46 24.54 -14.45
N SER A 157 0.24 25.60 -14.01
CA SER A 157 -0.33 26.63 -13.13
C SER A 157 -1.58 27.30 -13.74
N ASN A 158 -1.71 27.37 -15.08
CA ASN A 158 -2.91 27.84 -15.73
C ASN A 158 -4.11 26.87 -15.58
N LEU A 159 -3.86 25.57 -15.38
CA LEU A 159 -4.90 24.60 -15.10
C LEU A 159 -5.49 24.79 -13.69
N LYS A 160 -4.79 25.46 -12.78
CA LYS A 160 -5.28 25.77 -11.41
C LYS A 160 -6.51 26.67 -11.40
N THR A 161 -6.79 27.35 -12.49
CA THR A 161 -8.06 28.12 -12.63
C THR A 161 -9.28 27.21 -12.67
N VAL A 162 -9.14 25.96 -13.17
CA VAL A 162 -10.19 24.94 -13.27
C VAL A 162 -10.01 23.86 -12.20
N PHE A 163 -8.77 23.53 -11.88
CA PHE A 163 -8.35 22.53 -10.88
C PHE A 163 -7.45 23.20 -9.84
N PRO A 164 -8.00 23.89 -8.84
CA PRO A 164 -7.23 24.75 -7.93
C PRO A 164 -6.14 24.00 -7.15
N ASP A 165 -6.39 22.75 -6.82
CA ASP A 165 -5.53 21.93 -5.96
C ASP A 165 -4.52 21.08 -6.73
N ILE A 166 -4.45 21.24 -8.08
CA ILE A 166 -3.46 20.50 -8.86
C ILE A 166 -2.04 21.02 -8.56
N ARG A 167 -1.16 20.07 -8.30
CA ARG A 167 0.27 20.32 -8.13
C ARG A 167 1.05 19.40 -9.06
N ILE A 168 2.30 19.76 -9.37
CA ILE A 168 3.13 18.97 -10.29
C ILE A 168 4.57 18.90 -9.80
N ARG A 169 5.15 17.70 -9.89
CA ARG A 169 6.59 17.48 -9.77
C ARG A 169 7.13 16.84 -11.04
N ILE A 170 8.27 17.33 -11.49
CA ILE A 170 8.97 16.81 -12.66
C ILE A 170 10.35 16.37 -12.20
N GLY A 171 10.63 15.07 -12.32
CA GLY A 171 11.95 14.50 -12.07
C GLY A 171 12.65 14.15 -13.36
N GLN A 172 13.93 14.51 -13.46
CA GLN A 172 14.80 14.12 -14.55
C GLN A 172 15.96 13.30 -14.02
N GLY A 173 16.18 12.12 -14.62
CA GLY A 173 17.37 11.30 -14.38
C GLY A 173 18.61 11.83 -15.09
N ASN A 174 19.74 11.20 -14.84
CA ASN A 174 20.98 11.48 -15.57
C ASN A 174 20.87 11.07 -17.02
N THR A 175 21.68 11.71 -17.85
CA THR A 175 21.82 11.41 -19.26
C THR A 175 22.87 10.32 -19.44
N HIS A 176 22.49 9.21 -20.05
CA HIS A 176 23.35 8.06 -20.32
C HIS A 176 23.70 7.95 -21.81
N SER A 177 24.93 7.53 -22.13
CA SER A 177 25.40 7.36 -23.51
C SER A 177 24.95 6.04 -24.16
N SER A 178 24.18 5.23 -23.46
CA SER A 178 23.66 3.95 -23.97
C SER A 178 22.18 3.78 -23.56
N TYR A 179 21.40 3.14 -24.43
CA TYR A 179 20.02 2.76 -24.14
C TYR A 179 19.90 1.86 -22.89
N MET A 180 20.95 1.13 -22.54
CA MET A 180 21.01 0.31 -21.32
C MET A 180 20.83 1.16 -20.04
N GLY A 181 21.25 2.42 -20.08
CA GLY A 181 21.11 3.35 -18.97
C GLY A 181 19.68 3.92 -18.78
N ILE A 182 18.72 3.60 -19.64
CA ILE A 182 17.34 4.10 -19.54
C ILE A 182 16.70 3.70 -18.20
N THR A 183 16.89 2.46 -17.78
CA THR A 183 16.34 1.97 -16.49
C THR A 183 16.93 2.74 -15.31
N ASP A 184 18.24 3.00 -15.32
CA ASP A 184 18.88 3.80 -14.29
C ASP A 184 18.37 5.24 -14.31
N SER A 185 18.26 5.86 -15.48
CA SER A 185 17.71 7.20 -15.62
C SER A 185 16.27 7.31 -15.11
N PHE A 186 15.42 6.28 -15.31
CA PHE A 186 14.07 6.25 -14.74
C PHE A 186 14.08 6.16 -13.22
N ARG A 187 14.97 5.33 -12.63
CA ARG A 187 15.14 5.24 -11.19
C ARG A 187 15.62 6.56 -10.59
N GLU A 188 16.57 7.20 -11.23
CA GLU A 188 17.11 8.51 -10.84
C GLU A 188 16.04 9.61 -10.92
N ALA A 189 15.20 9.61 -11.96
CA ALA A 189 14.08 10.54 -12.09
C ALA A 189 13.04 10.34 -10.95
N GLU A 190 12.76 9.10 -10.55
CA GLU A 190 11.91 8.80 -9.39
C GLU A 190 12.52 9.34 -8.09
N LEU A 191 13.80 9.07 -7.86
CA LEU A 191 14.51 9.58 -6.67
C LEU A 191 14.52 11.11 -6.65
N ALA A 192 14.68 11.78 -7.81
CA ALA A 192 14.60 13.23 -7.90
C ALA A 192 13.25 13.77 -7.39
N ILE A 193 12.14 13.15 -7.78
CA ILE A 193 10.80 13.52 -7.26
C ILE A 193 10.71 13.27 -5.75
N MET A 194 11.19 12.12 -5.27
CA MET A 194 11.10 11.73 -3.87
C MET A 194 11.93 12.64 -2.96
N ASN A 195 13.10 13.11 -3.42
CA ASN A 195 13.99 13.98 -2.63
C ASN A 195 13.39 15.35 -2.29
N ARG A 196 12.24 15.71 -2.84
CA ARG A 196 11.59 17.00 -2.63
C ARG A 196 10.26 16.93 -1.88
N MET A 197 10.05 15.88 -1.09
CA MET A 197 8.82 15.74 -0.27
C MET A 197 8.62 16.86 0.78
N GLY A 198 9.65 17.65 1.05
CA GLY A 198 9.55 18.78 1.97
C GLY A 198 9.26 20.13 1.32
N GLU A 199 9.08 20.21 -0.01
CA GLU A 199 8.81 21.45 -0.73
C GLU A 199 7.32 21.58 -1.06
N ASN A 200 6.78 22.77 -0.81
CA ASN A 200 5.35 23.08 -1.02
C ASN A 200 5.05 23.65 -2.42
N GLU A 201 6.04 23.75 -3.29
CA GLU A 201 5.89 24.33 -4.62
C GLU A 201 5.99 23.29 -5.74
N ASP A 202 5.36 23.61 -6.87
CA ASP A 202 5.54 22.86 -8.12
C ASP A 202 7.02 22.93 -8.53
N THR A 203 7.66 21.80 -8.78
CA THR A 203 9.11 21.77 -8.95
C THR A 203 9.55 20.89 -10.12
N TYR A 204 10.66 21.31 -10.74
CA TYR A 204 11.47 20.53 -11.67
C TYR A 204 12.82 20.23 -11.03
N ILE A 205 13.20 18.99 -10.98
CA ILE A 205 14.37 18.50 -10.26
C ILE A 205 15.20 17.59 -11.16
N CYS A 206 16.49 17.89 -11.32
CA CYS A 206 17.45 16.95 -11.84
C CYS A 206 17.98 16.09 -10.69
N TYR A 207 18.18 14.81 -10.97
CA TYR A 207 18.80 13.90 -10.00
C TYR A 207 20.22 14.38 -9.64
N SER A 208 20.53 14.34 -8.34
CA SER A 208 21.87 14.55 -7.81
C SER A 208 22.13 13.53 -6.70
N GLU A 209 23.34 13.03 -6.62
CA GLU A 209 23.76 12.14 -5.53
C GLU A 209 23.95 12.86 -4.18
N ASP A 210 24.06 14.19 -4.20
CA ASP A 210 24.32 15.02 -3.02
C ASP A 210 23.16 15.06 -2.02
N SER A 211 21.98 14.56 -2.42
CA SER A 211 20.80 14.51 -1.55
C SER A 211 20.80 13.35 -0.54
N LYS A 212 21.79 12.47 -0.58
CA LYS A 212 21.89 11.34 0.35
C LYS A 212 22.37 11.83 1.73
N SER A 213 21.61 11.54 2.77
CA SER A 213 21.94 11.91 4.16
C SER A 213 23.08 11.07 4.76
N GLY A 214 23.44 9.96 4.13
CA GLY A 214 24.36 8.96 4.69
C GLY A 214 23.78 8.14 5.85
N LYS A 215 22.52 8.37 6.23
CA LYS A 215 21.82 7.61 7.25
C LYS A 215 21.20 6.36 6.70
N THR A 216 21.10 5.33 7.56
CA THR A 216 20.38 4.09 7.26
C THR A 216 19.01 4.09 7.92
N LYS A 217 18.11 3.26 7.40
CA LYS A 217 16.78 3.11 7.99
C LYS A 217 16.82 2.58 9.42
N GLU A 218 17.80 1.72 9.74
CA GLU A 218 18.01 1.13 11.05
C GLU A 218 18.42 2.18 12.10
N GLU A 219 19.11 3.25 11.71
CA GLU A 219 19.45 4.37 12.61
C GLU A 219 18.22 5.21 12.98
N ILE A 220 17.21 5.24 12.12
CA ILE A 220 15.96 5.99 12.34
C ILE A 220 14.91 5.11 13.01
N PHE A 221 14.69 3.90 12.46
CA PHE A 221 13.66 2.95 12.87
C PHE A 221 14.31 1.61 13.24
N ASP A 222 14.86 1.57 14.44
CA ASP A 222 15.56 0.41 14.99
C ASP A 222 14.63 -0.70 15.46
N SER A 223 15.20 -1.87 15.78
CA SER A 223 14.46 -3.04 16.28
C SER A 223 13.74 -2.77 17.62
N GLY A 224 14.27 -1.87 18.44
CA GLY A 224 13.66 -1.47 19.71
C GLY A 224 12.33 -0.76 19.47
N LEU A 225 12.31 0.27 18.61
CA LEU A 225 11.08 0.99 18.23
C LEU A 225 10.06 0.06 17.56
N ARG A 226 10.52 -0.86 16.71
CA ARG A 226 9.66 -1.86 16.07
C ARG A 226 8.95 -2.74 17.10
N ASN A 227 9.69 -3.31 18.03
CA ASN A 227 9.14 -4.16 19.08
C ASN A 227 8.20 -3.38 20.01
N GLU A 228 8.51 -2.12 20.30
CA GLU A 228 7.67 -1.24 21.10
C GLU A 228 6.31 -1.00 20.41
N ILE A 229 6.30 -0.71 19.11
CA ILE A 229 5.07 -0.59 18.31
C ILE A 229 4.25 -1.88 18.36
N LEU A 230 4.87 -3.04 18.12
CA LEU A 230 4.19 -4.33 18.17
C LEU A 230 3.57 -4.59 19.54
N THR A 231 4.27 -4.26 20.62
CA THR A 231 3.76 -4.40 21.99
C THR A 231 2.52 -3.54 22.25
N TYR A 232 2.50 -2.28 21.78
CA TYR A 232 1.31 -1.43 21.91
C TYR A 232 0.14 -1.94 21.06
N GLN A 233 0.42 -2.43 19.85
CA GLN A 233 -0.61 -3.01 18.99
C GLN A 233 -1.19 -4.31 19.58
N GLU A 234 -0.37 -5.17 20.18
CA GLU A 234 -0.84 -6.36 20.89
C GLU A 234 -1.79 -6.02 22.04
N ARG A 235 -1.58 -4.89 22.69
CA ARG A 235 -2.45 -4.38 23.78
C ARG A 235 -3.65 -3.58 23.26
N MET A 236 -3.77 -3.40 21.95
CA MET A 236 -4.76 -2.53 21.30
C MET A 236 -4.70 -1.07 21.80
N ASP A 237 -3.53 -0.65 22.26
CA ASP A 237 -3.27 0.75 22.67
C ASP A 237 -2.94 1.59 21.45
N ILE A 238 -4.00 2.16 20.85
CA ILE A 238 -3.87 3.02 19.69
C ILE A 238 -3.09 4.31 20.00
N GLU A 239 -3.30 4.90 21.18
CA GLU A 239 -2.61 6.15 21.53
C GLU A 239 -1.11 5.94 21.70
N GLY A 240 -0.72 4.82 22.33
CA GLY A 240 0.67 4.40 22.42
C GLY A 240 1.30 4.19 21.05
N THR A 241 0.57 3.49 20.17
CA THR A 241 1.02 3.26 18.79
C THR A 241 1.18 4.57 18.01
N LEU A 242 0.21 5.50 18.09
CA LEU A 242 0.28 6.80 17.42
C LEU A 242 1.45 7.65 17.92
N ARG A 243 1.73 7.67 19.23
CA ARG A 243 2.91 8.36 19.78
C ARG A 243 4.23 7.82 19.22
N LEU A 244 4.32 6.50 19.00
CA LEU A 244 5.52 5.92 18.39
C LEU A 244 5.64 6.23 16.90
N VAL A 245 4.53 6.28 16.17
CA VAL A 245 4.51 6.76 14.78
C VAL A 245 5.02 8.20 14.71
N ASP A 246 4.57 9.10 15.60
CA ASP A 246 5.08 10.45 15.69
C ASP A 246 6.58 10.50 16.03
N LYS A 247 7.04 9.65 16.95
CA LYS A 247 8.48 9.55 17.31
C LYS A 247 9.35 9.14 16.11
N VAL A 248 8.87 8.20 15.27
CA VAL A 248 9.56 7.84 14.02
C VAL A 248 9.57 9.03 13.06
N GLY A 249 8.43 9.72 12.90
CA GLY A 249 8.32 10.92 12.08
C GLY A 249 9.31 12.01 12.50
N GLU A 250 9.35 12.34 13.76
CA GLU A 250 10.27 13.38 14.26
C GLU A 250 11.75 13.00 14.08
N LYS A 251 12.11 11.73 14.27
CA LYS A 251 13.49 11.26 14.00
C LYS A 251 13.86 11.35 12.51
N LEU A 252 12.90 11.11 11.62
CA LEU A 252 13.12 11.13 10.16
C LEU A 252 13.06 12.55 9.56
N LYS A 253 12.33 13.46 10.19
CA LYS A 253 12.07 14.83 9.69
C LYS A 253 13.30 15.63 9.28
N PRO A 254 14.45 15.58 9.99
CA PRO A 254 15.68 16.25 9.56
C PRO A 254 16.21 15.75 8.20
N PHE A 255 15.81 14.56 7.79
CA PHE A 255 16.24 13.86 6.57
C PHE A 255 15.16 13.81 5.49
N LYS A 256 14.12 14.63 5.58
CA LYS A 256 12.97 14.63 4.66
C LYS A 256 13.32 14.85 3.18
N TYR A 257 14.51 15.39 2.90
CA TYR A 257 15.04 15.58 1.56
C TYR A 257 15.81 14.34 1.01
N ASP A 258 16.09 13.34 1.84
CA ASP A 258 16.56 12.03 1.40
C ASP A 258 15.34 11.13 1.13
N GLY A 259 14.76 11.29 -0.05
CA GLY A 259 13.53 10.59 -0.41
C GLY A 259 13.64 9.07 -0.40
N LYS A 260 14.85 8.52 -0.64
CA LYS A 260 15.10 7.09 -0.52
C LYS A 260 14.98 6.63 0.93
N LEU A 261 15.64 7.34 1.85
CA LEU A 261 15.57 7.04 3.29
C LEU A 261 14.13 7.16 3.80
N VAL A 262 13.42 8.24 3.42
CA VAL A 262 12.01 8.43 3.78
C VAL A 262 11.16 7.26 3.31
N TYR A 263 11.32 6.84 2.06
CA TYR A 263 10.56 5.71 1.49
C TYR A 263 10.85 4.39 2.21
N GLU A 264 12.11 4.10 2.50
CA GLU A 264 12.53 2.87 3.18
C GLU A 264 12.01 2.81 4.62
N VAL A 265 12.15 3.90 5.39
CA VAL A 265 11.63 3.99 6.77
C VAL A 265 10.11 3.92 6.80
N PHE A 266 9.44 4.65 5.91
CA PHE A 266 7.99 4.63 5.80
C PHE A 266 7.47 3.23 5.45
N GLY A 267 8.09 2.56 4.49
CA GLY A 267 7.73 1.19 4.11
C GLY A 267 7.88 0.20 5.27
N GLU A 268 8.99 0.28 6.01
CA GLU A 268 9.24 -0.56 7.17
C GLU A 268 8.24 -0.30 8.31
N LEU A 269 7.89 0.98 8.54
CA LEU A 269 6.87 1.37 9.52
C LEU A 269 5.51 0.79 9.15
N VAL A 270 5.09 0.93 7.89
CA VAL A 270 3.83 0.40 7.39
C VAL A 270 3.76 -1.11 7.54
N GLU A 271 4.82 -1.83 7.14
CA GLU A 271 4.87 -3.29 7.29
C GLU A 271 4.85 -3.72 8.75
N THR A 272 5.48 -2.97 9.66
CA THR A 272 5.44 -3.23 11.10
C THR A 272 4.02 -3.06 11.65
N LEU A 273 3.36 -1.95 11.30
CA LEU A 273 1.97 -1.70 11.69
C LEU A 273 1.02 -2.77 11.16
N ARG A 274 1.21 -3.18 9.92
CA ARG A 274 0.45 -4.25 9.28
C ARG A 274 0.67 -5.62 9.95
N PHE A 275 1.91 -5.91 10.34
CA PHE A 275 2.23 -7.16 11.01
C PHE A 275 1.57 -7.25 12.39
N GLY A 276 1.60 -6.19 13.18
CA GLY A 276 0.96 -6.15 14.50
C GLY A 276 -0.56 -6.31 14.45
N MET A 277 -1.21 -5.90 13.36
CA MET A 277 -2.66 -6.06 13.17
C MET A 277 -3.09 -7.45 12.65
N LYS A 278 -2.15 -8.36 12.33
CA LYS A 278 -2.46 -9.72 11.86
C LYS A 278 -3.26 -10.58 12.85
N TYR A 279 -3.29 -10.20 14.10
CA TYR A 279 -3.97 -10.96 15.16
C TYR A 279 -5.49 -10.80 15.17
N SER A 280 -6.07 -9.88 14.39
CA SER A 280 -7.51 -9.86 14.16
C SER A 280 -7.83 -10.41 12.75
N ARG A 281 -8.74 -11.40 12.70
CA ARG A 281 -9.22 -12.00 11.44
C ARG A 281 -9.79 -10.94 10.49
N GLU A 282 -10.36 -9.89 11.04
CA GLU A 282 -10.96 -8.75 10.34
C GLU A 282 -9.96 -7.62 10.09
N GLY A 283 -9.00 -7.37 10.98
CA GLY A 283 -7.96 -6.35 10.78
C GLY A 283 -7.05 -6.63 9.59
N ARG A 284 -6.89 -7.90 9.19
CA ARG A 284 -6.16 -8.28 7.96
C ARG A 284 -6.77 -7.70 6.69
N ASN A 285 -8.10 -7.57 6.64
CA ASN A 285 -8.82 -7.06 5.47
C ASN A 285 -9.09 -5.55 5.54
N LEU A 286 -8.97 -4.94 6.72
CA LEU A 286 -9.23 -3.52 6.95
C LEU A 286 -8.00 -2.64 6.74
N PHE A 287 -6.80 -3.17 7.03
CA PHE A 287 -5.53 -2.53 6.69
C PHE A 287 -5.23 -2.84 5.21
N LEU A 288 -6.09 -2.33 4.34
CA LEU A 288 -5.94 -2.37 2.88
C LEU A 288 -4.85 -1.40 2.42
N ILE A 289 -3.68 -1.50 3.04
CA ILE A 289 -2.48 -1.00 2.37
C ILE A 289 -2.03 -2.10 1.39
N GLU A 290 -2.94 -2.47 0.50
CA GLU A 290 -2.55 -3.30 -0.64
C GLU A 290 -1.50 -2.58 -1.49
N ASP A 291 -1.45 -1.24 -1.37
CA ASP A 291 -0.47 -0.47 -2.11
C ASP A 291 -0.05 0.83 -1.38
N TYR A 292 0.71 0.69 -0.27
CA TYR A 292 1.34 1.85 0.36
C TYR A 292 2.25 2.60 -0.62
N LYS A 293 2.80 1.91 -1.64
CA LYS A 293 3.59 2.49 -2.71
C LYS A 293 2.75 3.45 -3.56
N LYS A 294 1.51 3.07 -3.86
CA LYS A 294 0.58 3.92 -4.58
C LYS A 294 0.19 5.16 -3.74
N GLN A 295 -0.10 4.97 -2.46
CA GLN A 295 -0.40 6.09 -1.56
C GLN A 295 0.80 7.02 -1.37
N TYR A 296 2.00 6.48 -1.18
CA TYR A 296 3.23 7.26 -1.10
C TYR A 296 3.43 8.17 -2.33
N ARG A 297 3.13 7.67 -3.53
CA ARG A 297 3.21 8.45 -4.76
C ARG A 297 2.19 9.58 -4.87
N ARG A 298 1.03 9.45 -4.22
CA ARG A 298 -0.07 10.42 -4.23
C ARG A 298 0.05 11.50 -3.16
N ILE A 299 0.90 11.29 -2.17
CA ILE A 299 1.11 12.23 -1.08
C ILE A 299 2.12 13.29 -1.52
N TRP A 300 1.74 14.55 -1.27
CA TRP A 300 2.52 15.70 -1.71
C TRP A 300 3.74 15.98 -0.85
N ASP A 301 3.58 16.01 0.48
CA ASP A 301 4.63 16.40 1.39
C ASP A 301 4.84 15.43 2.55
N TYR A 302 5.90 15.67 3.31
CA TYR A 302 6.32 14.84 4.42
C TYR A 302 5.29 14.79 5.56
N ASP A 303 4.72 15.93 5.94
CA ASP A 303 3.79 16.00 7.07
C ASP A 303 2.46 15.31 6.70
N GLU A 304 1.99 15.45 5.46
CA GLU A 304 0.83 14.73 4.92
C GLU A 304 1.03 13.21 4.98
N LEU A 305 2.26 12.71 4.75
CA LEU A 305 2.58 11.29 4.79
C LEU A 305 2.31 10.69 6.18
N PHE A 306 2.77 11.35 7.24
CA PHE A 306 2.56 10.89 8.60
C PHE A 306 1.13 11.12 9.10
N GLN A 307 0.47 12.19 8.67
CA GLN A 307 -0.95 12.40 8.93
C GLN A 307 -1.82 11.31 8.29
N TRP A 308 -1.49 10.92 7.07
CA TRP A 308 -2.22 9.85 6.39
C TRP A 308 -2.11 8.52 7.15
N ILE A 309 -0.91 8.09 7.56
CA ILE A 309 -0.73 6.82 8.27
C ILE A 309 -1.45 6.82 9.62
N LYS A 310 -1.41 7.94 10.36
CA LYS A 310 -2.12 8.09 11.63
C LYS A 310 -3.64 8.05 11.45
N SER A 311 -4.14 8.73 10.44
CA SER A 311 -5.55 8.76 10.08
C SER A 311 -6.07 7.37 9.70
N ASP A 312 -5.32 6.64 8.85
CA ASP A 312 -5.70 5.30 8.43
C ASP A 312 -5.64 4.29 9.59
N LEU A 313 -4.61 4.38 10.43
CA LEU A 313 -4.48 3.58 11.63
C LEU A 313 -5.65 3.81 12.61
N SER A 314 -6.02 5.08 12.83
CA SER A 314 -7.16 5.45 13.69
C SER A 314 -8.49 4.95 13.12
N ARG A 315 -8.68 5.05 11.80
CA ARG A 315 -9.86 4.54 11.10
C ARG A 315 -10.00 3.03 11.27
N VAL A 316 -8.91 2.29 11.04
CA VAL A 316 -8.89 0.82 11.18
C VAL A 316 -9.19 0.42 12.62
N HIS A 317 -8.58 1.11 13.58
CA HIS A 317 -8.85 0.86 15.00
C HIS A 317 -10.32 1.11 15.36
N GLN A 318 -10.91 2.21 14.89
CA GLN A 318 -12.33 2.52 15.13
C GLN A 318 -13.27 1.45 14.56
N VAL A 319 -13.03 1.02 13.31
CA VAL A 319 -13.83 -0.05 12.68
C VAL A 319 -13.69 -1.35 13.47
N TYR A 320 -12.47 -1.70 13.87
CA TYR A 320 -12.22 -2.88 14.69
C TYR A 320 -12.94 -2.81 16.05
N MET A 321 -12.84 -1.68 16.75
CA MET A 321 -13.52 -1.47 18.05
C MET A 321 -15.04 -1.49 17.90
N LYS A 322 -15.58 -0.93 16.82
CA LYS A 322 -17.02 -0.98 16.53
C LYS A 322 -17.49 -2.42 16.30
N ASN A 323 -16.76 -3.20 15.49
CA ASN A 323 -17.08 -4.60 15.23
C ASN A 323 -17.05 -5.43 16.55
N ILE A 324 -16.10 -5.13 17.45
CA ILE A 324 -16.08 -5.73 18.79
C ILE A 324 -17.31 -5.30 19.59
N GLN A 325 -17.69 -4.02 19.57
CA GLN A 325 -18.84 -3.51 20.31
C GLN A 325 -20.17 -4.06 19.80
N ASP A 326 -20.35 -4.15 18.49
CA ASP A 326 -21.54 -4.74 17.88
C ASP A 326 -21.63 -6.27 18.12
N GLU A 327 -20.49 -6.95 18.38
CA GLU A 327 -20.39 -8.37 18.75
C GLU A 327 -19.95 -8.59 20.22
N GLU A 328 -19.91 -7.56 21.06
CA GLU A 328 -19.30 -7.59 22.43
C GLU A 328 -19.79 -8.74 23.31
N SER A 329 -20.98 -9.24 23.09
CA SER A 329 -21.49 -10.43 23.82
C SER A 329 -20.99 -11.76 23.24
N LYS A 330 -20.60 -11.84 21.95
CA LYS A 330 -20.31 -13.11 21.29
C LYS A 330 -18.95 -13.72 21.64
N PRO A 331 -17.79 -13.02 21.52
CA PRO A 331 -16.50 -13.59 21.91
C PRO A 331 -16.44 -13.97 23.39
N ILE A 332 -17.00 -13.14 24.28
CA ILE A 332 -17.05 -13.44 25.72
C ILE A 332 -18.03 -14.57 26.01
N ARG A 333 -19.15 -14.62 25.31
CA ARG A 333 -20.10 -15.74 25.40
C ARG A 333 -19.45 -17.04 24.90
N ASP A 334 -18.74 -17.01 23.78
CA ASP A 334 -18.05 -18.17 23.23
C ASP A 334 -16.88 -18.61 24.15
N ALA A 335 -16.14 -17.66 24.74
CA ALA A 335 -15.14 -17.94 25.75
C ALA A 335 -15.77 -18.59 27.02
N LYS A 336 -16.85 -18.02 27.54
CA LYS A 336 -17.59 -18.60 28.69
C LYS A 336 -18.07 -20.01 28.37
N LYS A 337 -18.63 -20.23 27.20
CA LYS A 337 -19.04 -21.55 26.71
C LYS A 337 -17.88 -22.52 26.68
N TYR A 338 -16.75 -22.13 26.06
CA TYR A 338 -15.55 -22.96 26.02
C TYR A 338 -15.04 -23.30 27.40
N ILE A 339 -15.01 -22.34 28.34
CA ILE A 339 -14.62 -22.55 29.73
C ILE A 339 -15.57 -23.53 30.41
N HIS A 340 -16.89 -23.37 30.26
CA HIS A 340 -17.90 -24.27 30.80
C HIS A 340 -17.80 -25.70 30.27
N ASP A 341 -17.48 -25.86 28.99
CA ASP A 341 -17.35 -27.18 28.36
C ASP A 341 -16.03 -27.89 28.73
N ASN A 342 -15.01 -27.16 29.20
CA ASN A 342 -13.66 -27.67 29.44
C ASN A 342 -13.11 -27.39 30.85
N PHE A 343 -13.89 -26.86 31.79
CA PHE A 343 -13.38 -26.45 33.13
C PHE A 343 -12.70 -27.56 33.90
N ASN A 344 -13.07 -28.81 33.64
CA ASN A 344 -12.51 -30.01 34.28
C ASN A 344 -11.16 -30.45 33.69
N LYS A 345 -10.70 -29.81 32.62
CA LYS A 345 -9.41 -30.05 31.98
C LYS A 345 -8.42 -28.96 32.32
N HIS A 346 -7.18 -29.12 31.87
CA HIS A 346 -6.20 -28.04 31.90
C HIS A 346 -6.58 -26.98 30.88
N ILE A 347 -7.07 -25.84 31.31
CA ILE A 347 -7.37 -24.67 30.49
C ILE A 347 -6.53 -23.48 30.96
N SER A 348 -5.99 -22.72 29.96
CA SER A 348 -5.25 -21.52 30.24
C SER A 348 -5.86 -20.32 29.50
N LEU A 349 -5.47 -19.13 29.88
CA LEU A 349 -5.86 -17.89 29.20
C LEU A 349 -5.50 -17.95 27.73
N GLU A 350 -4.30 -18.47 27.41
CA GLU A 350 -3.77 -18.61 26.05
C GLU A 350 -4.65 -19.55 25.22
N ASN A 351 -5.03 -20.73 25.74
CA ASN A 351 -5.87 -21.66 25.01
C ASN A 351 -7.25 -21.07 24.67
N VAL A 352 -7.85 -20.35 25.60
CA VAL A 352 -9.16 -19.73 25.37
C VAL A 352 -9.05 -18.55 24.41
N SER A 353 -8.03 -17.71 24.56
CA SER A 353 -7.80 -16.57 23.66
C SER A 353 -7.55 -17.02 22.21
N GLU A 354 -6.77 -18.08 22.02
CA GLU A 354 -6.55 -18.70 20.72
C GLU A 354 -7.85 -19.25 20.11
N TYR A 355 -8.65 -19.94 20.90
CA TYR A 355 -9.94 -20.48 20.45
C TYR A 355 -10.89 -19.39 19.92
N ILE A 356 -10.95 -18.24 20.59
CA ILE A 356 -11.79 -17.12 20.15
C ILE A 356 -11.11 -16.18 19.16
N GLY A 357 -9.82 -16.44 18.79
CA GLY A 357 -9.07 -15.67 17.82
C GLY A 357 -8.51 -14.34 18.33
N PHE A 358 -8.31 -14.22 19.64
CA PHE A 358 -7.71 -13.05 20.30
C PHE A 358 -6.29 -13.32 20.80
N ASN A 359 -5.48 -12.26 20.99
CA ASN A 359 -4.29 -12.42 21.78
C ASN A 359 -4.61 -12.46 23.29
N ALA A 360 -3.75 -13.14 24.06
CA ALA A 360 -3.98 -13.39 25.48
C ALA A 360 -4.05 -12.09 26.33
N ALA A 361 -3.23 -11.10 26.03
CA ALA A 361 -3.19 -9.84 26.78
C ALA A 361 -4.48 -9.02 26.60
N TYR A 362 -4.94 -8.90 25.35
CA TYR A 362 -6.21 -8.23 25.05
C TYR A 362 -7.40 -8.98 25.64
N PHE A 363 -7.47 -10.31 25.43
CA PHE A 363 -8.54 -11.14 26.00
C PHE A 363 -8.60 -11.03 27.52
N SER A 364 -7.47 -11.04 28.22
CA SER A 364 -7.43 -10.86 29.69
C SER A 364 -8.10 -9.57 30.13
N THR A 365 -7.80 -8.46 29.44
CA THR A 365 -8.38 -7.14 29.75
C THR A 365 -9.88 -7.10 29.45
N LEU A 366 -10.29 -7.59 28.28
CA LEU A 366 -11.68 -7.66 27.86
C LEU A 366 -12.50 -8.56 28.77
N PHE A 367 -12.00 -9.76 29.09
CA PHE A 367 -12.68 -10.72 29.94
C PHE A 367 -12.93 -10.16 31.34
N LYS A 368 -11.92 -9.49 31.93
CA LYS A 368 -12.06 -8.81 33.21
C LYS A 368 -13.08 -7.67 33.16
N LYS A 369 -13.07 -6.86 32.10
CA LYS A 369 -14.02 -5.77 31.88
C LYS A 369 -15.46 -6.31 31.83
N GLU A 370 -15.69 -7.38 31.07
CA GLU A 370 -17.03 -7.93 30.82
C GLU A 370 -17.56 -8.85 31.91
N THR A 371 -16.68 -9.53 32.66
CA THR A 371 -17.07 -10.48 33.71
C THR A 371 -16.91 -9.93 35.12
N GLY A 372 -16.19 -8.81 35.28
CA GLY A 372 -15.80 -8.24 36.57
C GLY A 372 -14.68 -9.01 37.27
N LYS A 373 -14.19 -10.13 36.69
CA LYS A 373 -13.23 -11.07 37.29
C LYS A 373 -12.12 -11.38 36.35
N ASN A 374 -10.90 -11.65 36.85
CA ASN A 374 -9.86 -12.17 35.98
C ASN A 374 -10.17 -13.64 35.59
N PHE A 375 -9.50 -14.13 34.57
CA PHE A 375 -9.73 -15.47 33.99
C PHE A 375 -9.57 -16.58 35.05
N LEU A 376 -8.53 -16.52 35.86
CA LEU A 376 -8.24 -17.53 36.87
C LEU A 376 -9.29 -17.53 37.98
N GLU A 377 -9.74 -16.36 38.41
CA GLU A 377 -10.83 -16.22 39.39
C GLU A 377 -12.12 -16.84 38.87
N TYR A 378 -12.46 -16.54 37.61
CA TYR A 378 -13.68 -17.07 36.98
C TYR A 378 -13.67 -18.61 36.89
N VAL A 379 -12.57 -19.20 36.41
CA VAL A 379 -12.42 -20.66 36.32
C VAL A 379 -12.45 -21.31 37.71
N THR A 380 -11.80 -20.67 38.69
CA THR A 380 -11.79 -21.16 40.07
C THR A 380 -13.21 -21.22 40.66
N GLU A 381 -13.97 -20.14 40.55
CA GLU A 381 -15.36 -20.10 41.02
C GLU A 381 -16.24 -21.13 40.32
N LEU A 382 -16.11 -21.28 39.01
CA LEU A 382 -16.85 -22.28 38.25
C LEU A 382 -16.57 -23.70 38.76
N ARG A 383 -15.30 -24.04 38.98
CA ARG A 383 -14.88 -25.32 39.54
C ARG A 383 -15.42 -25.56 40.94
N ILE A 384 -15.35 -24.56 41.81
CA ILE A 384 -15.86 -24.65 43.17
C ILE A 384 -17.40 -24.80 43.17
N GLN A 385 -18.09 -24.09 42.27
CA GLN A 385 -19.55 -24.24 42.18
C GLN A 385 -19.95 -25.65 41.71
N ASN A 386 -19.24 -26.21 40.72
CA ASN A 386 -19.47 -27.59 40.29
C ASN A 386 -19.09 -28.60 41.39
N ALA A 387 -18.03 -28.34 42.15
CA ALA A 387 -17.65 -29.17 43.30
C ALA A 387 -18.76 -29.21 44.38
N LYS A 388 -19.40 -28.08 44.68
CA LYS A 388 -20.56 -28.04 45.59
C LYS A 388 -21.69 -28.95 45.09
N ASN A 389 -21.98 -28.88 43.78
CA ASN A 389 -23.04 -29.72 43.19
C ASN A 389 -22.70 -31.21 43.30
N TYR A 390 -21.46 -31.60 42.96
CA TYR A 390 -21.01 -33.00 43.10
C TYR A 390 -21.05 -33.47 44.57
N LEU A 391 -20.63 -32.62 45.52
CA LEU A 391 -20.67 -32.96 46.95
C LEU A 391 -22.09 -33.24 47.47
N ILE A 392 -23.09 -32.54 46.92
CA ILE A 392 -24.51 -32.70 47.32
C ILE A 392 -25.19 -33.82 46.55
N GLN A 393 -24.92 -33.95 45.27
CA GLN A 393 -25.71 -34.79 44.33
C GLN A 393 -25.12 -36.17 44.10
N THR A 394 -23.86 -36.44 44.53
CA THR A 394 -23.19 -37.69 44.27
C THR A 394 -22.54 -38.28 45.50
N ASN A 395 -22.31 -39.60 45.47
CA ASN A 395 -21.55 -40.31 46.51
C ASN A 395 -20.03 -40.35 46.25
N TYR A 396 -19.53 -39.52 45.30
CA TYR A 396 -18.09 -39.46 45.02
C TYR A 396 -17.30 -39.12 46.29
N ASP A 397 -16.14 -39.73 46.46
CA ASP A 397 -15.25 -39.29 47.52
C ASP A 397 -14.67 -37.89 47.23
N ILE A 398 -13.99 -37.30 48.21
CA ILE A 398 -13.49 -35.93 48.05
C ILE A 398 -12.40 -35.83 46.99
N ALA A 399 -11.64 -36.93 46.80
CA ALA A 399 -10.60 -36.98 45.75
C ALA A 399 -11.22 -37.10 44.35
N GLU A 400 -12.29 -37.91 44.24
CA GLU A 400 -13.06 -38.03 43.01
C GLU A 400 -13.72 -36.70 42.62
N VAL A 401 -14.30 -35.97 43.59
CA VAL A 401 -14.86 -34.64 43.33
C VAL A 401 -13.77 -33.67 42.88
N ALA A 402 -12.60 -33.64 43.55
CA ALA A 402 -11.49 -32.79 43.14
C ALA A 402 -11.07 -33.05 41.70
N SER A 403 -10.89 -34.32 41.35
CA SER A 403 -10.54 -34.76 40.00
C SER A 403 -11.60 -34.37 38.95
N ALA A 404 -12.89 -34.62 39.29
CA ALA A 404 -14.00 -34.31 38.38
C ALA A 404 -14.14 -32.81 38.04
N VAL A 405 -13.65 -31.94 38.91
CA VAL A 405 -13.66 -30.49 38.68
C VAL A 405 -12.31 -29.95 38.24
N GLY A 406 -11.34 -30.83 37.90
CA GLY A 406 -10.08 -30.44 37.29
C GLY A 406 -8.95 -30.08 38.26
N TYR A 407 -8.97 -30.61 39.51
CA TYR A 407 -7.87 -30.47 40.45
C TYR A 407 -7.19 -31.83 40.68
N ASN A 408 -5.89 -31.92 40.36
CA ASN A 408 -5.08 -33.10 40.58
C ASN A 408 -4.50 -33.17 42.00
N ASP A 409 -4.43 -32.05 42.72
CA ASP A 409 -3.96 -31.96 44.09
C ASP A 409 -5.13 -31.75 45.05
N LEU A 410 -5.43 -32.79 45.84
CA LEU A 410 -6.52 -32.82 46.84
C LEU A 410 -6.28 -31.79 47.95
N LYS A 411 -5.04 -31.58 48.39
CA LYS A 411 -4.71 -30.63 49.46
C LYS A 411 -4.95 -29.20 48.98
N TYR A 412 -4.50 -28.91 47.76
CA TYR A 412 -4.72 -27.60 47.13
C TYR A 412 -6.22 -27.34 46.94
N PHE A 413 -6.96 -28.31 46.38
CA PHE A 413 -8.42 -28.22 46.24
C PHE A 413 -9.11 -27.94 47.57
N SER A 414 -8.82 -28.71 48.61
CA SER A 414 -9.47 -28.57 49.93
C SER A 414 -9.21 -27.20 50.56
N LYS A 415 -7.97 -26.69 50.43
CA LYS A 415 -7.60 -25.34 50.89
C LYS A 415 -8.35 -24.25 50.12
N LEU A 416 -8.44 -24.38 48.80
CA LEU A 416 -9.11 -23.42 47.92
C LEU A 416 -10.63 -23.43 48.16
N PHE A 417 -11.22 -24.62 48.29
CA PHE A 417 -12.64 -24.81 48.58
C PHE A 417 -13.01 -24.15 49.93
N LYS A 418 -12.21 -24.40 51.00
CA LYS A 418 -12.39 -23.76 52.31
C LYS A 418 -12.23 -22.25 52.23
N LYS A 419 -11.25 -21.74 51.48
CA LYS A 419 -11.08 -20.29 51.27
C LYS A 419 -12.29 -19.65 50.63
N THR A 420 -12.93 -20.34 49.69
CA THR A 420 -14.03 -19.79 48.87
C THR A 420 -15.41 -19.98 49.60
N THR A 421 -15.59 -21.05 50.36
CA THR A 421 -16.88 -21.41 50.92
C THR A 421 -16.98 -21.24 52.45
N GLY A 422 -15.83 -21.06 53.12
CA GLY A 422 -15.73 -21.02 54.57
C GLY A 422 -15.64 -22.41 55.25
N LEU A 423 -15.99 -23.49 54.53
CA LEU A 423 -16.03 -24.86 55.03
C LEU A 423 -15.08 -25.76 54.21
N ASN A 424 -14.52 -26.80 54.82
CA ASN A 424 -13.84 -27.80 54.02
C ASN A 424 -14.85 -28.71 53.28
N PRO A 425 -14.44 -29.42 52.22
CA PRO A 425 -15.37 -30.21 51.41
C PRO A 425 -16.17 -31.26 52.16
N SER A 426 -15.57 -31.90 53.17
CA SER A 426 -16.25 -32.91 54.00
C SER A 426 -17.30 -32.29 54.94
N GLU A 427 -16.95 -31.14 55.52
CA GLU A 427 -17.89 -30.37 56.37
C GLU A 427 -19.07 -29.85 55.55
N PHE A 428 -18.75 -29.34 54.31
CA PHE A 428 -19.77 -28.86 53.39
C PHE A 428 -20.76 -29.97 53.02
N ARG A 429 -20.26 -31.15 52.64
CA ARG A 429 -21.12 -32.30 52.36
C ARG A 429 -22.01 -32.63 53.57
N LYS A 430 -21.43 -32.78 54.77
CA LYS A 430 -22.20 -33.15 56.00
C LYS A 430 -23.28 -32.13 56.35
N LEU A 431 -23.09 -30.87 55.87
CA LEU A 431 -24.07 -29.81 56.22
C LEU A 431 -25.18 -29.69 55.18
N TYR A 432 -24.90 -30.04 53.89
CA TYR A 432 -25.82 -29.76 52.78
C TYR A 432 -26.32 -31.01 52.04
N SER A 433 -25.81 -32.22 52.30
CA SER A 433 -26.37 -33.51 51.86
C SER A 433 -27.07 -34.20 53.03
#